data_82c476e63d85593ebcbc728a243f4279
#
_entry.id   82c476e63d85593ebcbc728a243f4279
#
_cell.length_a   1.000
_cell.length_b   1.000
_cell.length_c   1.000
_cell.angle_alpha   90.00
_cell.angle_beta   90.00
_cell.angle_gamma   90.00
#
_symmetry.space_group_name_H-M   'P 1'
#
loop_
_entity.id
_entity.type
_entity.pdbx_description
1 polymer ?
#
loop_
_entity_poly.entity_id
_entity_poly.type
_entity_poly.pdbx_seq_one_letter_code
_entity_poly.pdbx_strand_id
1 'polypeptide(L)'
;MNKKAIWAIIGLMSAAVVGVVVLQMDLIRTAAKVNEERFEKNVYAALNTVVRRLEAEENREVFALSINGFMAAYYQDSEGTDEGIAFNYEFFRDDDEPPFRSRLSQNSMVEEMMSEFANPCTCSQCMARKDRTYRSLMVHFQQNTREFPLDQRIKLDYLQSALRQELANRGIDTEFNYGVFSNEKKSFIIIDGHYAVEDPAPRDILPGYRTIYNSRYKVDLFPEEMPAPGLLMIHFPARTSFVWRSLWLNFLGALFFTGIIMFSFAYTIQVIFQQKKLSEMKTDFINNMTHEFKTPIATISLAADSITSPIIAGKPDKVQRFANIIKQENKRMNSQVEKVLQMALLDKRDFSLKLTEVNLHDVVNSAIENINLQVEKKEGTAKAELEATIPFVEGDVTHISNIVNNLLDNANKYSPNQPDISVHTRNVPNGVEVTISDKGIGMSKEQRKHIFDKFYRVHTGNLHDVKGFGLGLSYVKAMMTAHKGLIEVKSELGKGSSFCLFFPFKQ
;
A
#
# COMPACT_ATOMS: atom_id res chain seq x y z
N MET A 1 -17.45 -1.72 -27.23
CA MET A 1 -17.52 -2.86 -26.30
C MET A 1 -18.93 -2.98 -25.74
N ASN A 2 -19.51 -4.18 -25.71
CA ASN A 2 -20.90 -4.39 -25.26
C ASN A 2 -21.00 -4.13 -23.73
N LYS A 3 -22.10 -3.46 -23.26
CA LYS A 3 -22.33 -3.20 -21.82
C LYS A 3 -22.19 -4.49 -20.98
N LYS A 4 -22.67 -5.63 -21.50
CA LYS A 4 -22.56 -6.93 -20.84
C LYS A 4 -21.12 -7.38 -20.63
N ALA A 5 -20.22 -7.12 -21.60
CA ALA A 5 -18.81 -7.48 -21.49
C ALA A 5 -18.08 -6.65 -20.42
N ILE A 6 -18.41 -5.37 -20.27
CA ILE A 6 -17.85 -4.50 -19.21
C ILE A 6 -18.25 -5.02 -17.83
N TRP A 7 -19.53 -5.33 -17.63
CA TRP A 7 -20.02 -5.88 -16.36
C TRP A 7 -19.42 -7.25 -16.04
N ALA A 8 -19.19 -8.09 -17.07
CA ALA A 8 -18.52 -9.38 -16.89
C ALA A 8 -17.06 -9.21 -16.44
N ILE A 9 -16.32 -8.28 -17.05
CA ILE A 9 -14.94 -7.97 -16.65
C ILE A 9 -14.90 -7.43 -15.20
N ILE A 10 -15.78 -6.48 -14.86
CA ILE A 10 -15.87 -5.94 -13.50
C ILE A 10 -16.17 -7.06 -12.50
N GLY A 11 -17.13 -7.94 -12.81
CA GLY A 11 -17.49 -9.07 -11.95
C GLY A 11 -16.33 -10.04 -11.74
N LEU A 12 -15.62 -10.41 -12.81
CA LEU A 12 -14.48 -11.32 -12.77
C LEU A 12 -13.31 -10.71 -11.97
N MET A 13 -13.01 -9.44 -12.19
CA MET A 13 -11.96 -8.73 -11.45
C MET A 13 -12.32 -8.58 -9.97
N SER A 14 -13.59 -8.28 -9.64
CA SER A 14 -14.06 -8.23 -8.25
C SER A 14 -13.94 -9.58 -7.55
N ALA A 15 -14.31 -10.66 -8.24
CA ALA A 15 -14.15 -12.02 -7.72
C ALA A 15 -12.67 -12.38 -7.48
N ALA A 16 -11.77 -11.96 -8.39
CA ALA A 16 -10.32 -12.16 -8.23
C ALA A 16 -9.78 -11.41 -6.99
N VAL A 17 -10.18 -10.15 -6.78
CA VAL A 17 -9.78 -9.38 -5.59
C VAL A 17 -10.26 -10.05 -4.30
N VAL A 18 -11.52 -10.50 -4.27
CA VAL A 18 -12.06 -11.24 -3.11
C VAL A 18 -11.27 -12.52 -2.88
N GLY A 19 -10.95 -13.27 -3.94
CA GLY A 19 -10.12 -14.48 -3.85
C GLY A 19 -8.73 -14.20 -3.26
N VAL A 20 -8.07 -13.13 -3.69
CA VAL A 20 -6.75 -12.72 -3.14
C VAL A 20 -6.87 -12.36 -1.65
N VAL A 21 -7.89 -11.60 -1.25
CA VAL A 21 -8.10 -11.24 0.17
C VAL A 21 -8.33 -12.47 1.03
N VAL A 22 -9.14 -13.44 0.56
CA VAL A 22 -9.40 -14.70 1.27
C VAL A 22 -8.10 -15.49 1.43
N LEU A 23 -7.31 -15.62 0.36
CA LEU A 23 -6.03 -16.33 0.39
C LEU A 23 -5.02 -15.66 1.33
N GLN A 24 -4.94 -14.32 1.34
CA GLN A 24 -4.09 -13.58 2.28
C GLN A 24 -4.51 -13.78 3.73
N MET A 25 -5.82 -13.81 4.01
CA MET A 25 -6.35 -14.08 5.34
C MET A 25 -5.96 -15.47 5.83
N ASP A 26 -6.04 -16.48 4.96
CA ASP A 26 -5.65 -17.85 5.25
C ASP A 26 -4.13 -17.97 5.52
N LEU A 27 -3.31 -17.31 4.70
CA LEU A 27 -1.86 -17.24 4.91
C LEU A 27 -1.49 -16.60 6.26
N ILE A 28 -2.14 -15.50 6.64
CA ILE A 28 -1.92 -14.83 7.93
C ILE A 28 -2.31 -15.76 9.09
N ARG A 29 -3.45 -16.44 9.00
CA ARG A 29 -3.89 -17.42 10.01
C ARG A 29 -2.91 -18.57 10.16
N THR A 30 -2.44 -19.11 9.05
CA THR A 30 -1.45 -20.20 9.04
C THR A 30 -0.12 -19.73 9.62
N ALA A 31 0.36 -18.54 9.28
CA ALA A 31 1.58 -17.95 9.84
C ALA A 31 1.45 -17.72 11.35
N ALA A 32 0.29 -17.27 11.83
CA ALA A 32 0.01 -17.10 13.27
C ALA A 32 0.08 -18.44 14.01
N LYS A 33 -0.52 -19.49 13.46
CA LYS A 33 -0.50 -20.83 14.05
C LYS A 33 0.92 -21.41 14.11
N VAL A 34 1.68 -21.30 13.03
CA VAL A 34 3.07 -21.76 12.98
C VAL A 34 3.95 -21.02 14.00
N ASN A 35 3.77 -19.71 14.15
CA ASN A 35 4.51 -18.94 15.16
C ASN A 35 4.11 -19.32 16.58
N GLU A 36 2.84 -19.60 16.83
CA GLU A 36 2.38 -20.11 18.12
C GLU A 36 2.99 -21.48 18.48
N GLU A 37 2.96 -22.42 17.55
CA GLU A 37 3.57 -23.74 17.71
C GLU A 37 5.09 -23.63 17.93
N ARG A 38 5.77 -22.76 17.20
CA ARG A 38 7.20 -22.48 17.37
C ARG A 38 7.51 -21.89 18.75
N PHE A 39 6.69 -20.94 19.20
CA PHE A 39 6.81 -20.35 20.53
C PHE A 39 6.67 -21.43 21.61
N GLU A 40 5.64 -22.27 21.57
CA GLU A 40 5.42 -23.37 22.51
C GLU A 40 6.63 -24.33 22.54
N LYS A 41 7.10 -24.76 21.38
CA LYS A 41 8.25 -25.63 21.26
C LYS A 41 9.52 -25.03 21.87
N ASN A 42 9.76 -23.74 21.64
CA ASN A 42 10.91 -23.02 22.16
C ASN A 42 10.82 -22.87 23.69
N VAL A 43 9.64 -22.61 24.24
CA VAL A 43 9.42 -22.54 25.70
C VAL A 43 9.73 -23.90 26.35
N TYR A 44 9.15 -24.99 25.87
CA TYR A 44 9.42 -26.32 26.43
C TYR A 44 10.90 -26.72 26.31
N ALA A 45 11.53 -26.37 25.18
CA ALA A 45 12.95 -26.64 25.02
C ALA A 45 13.83 -25.80 25.97
N ALA A 46 13.44 -24.55 26.28
CA ALA A 46 14.11 -23.70 27.26
C ALA A 46 13.98 -24.32 28.68
N LEU A 47 12.75 -24.63 29.08
CA LEU A 47 12.45 -25.21 30.38
C LEU A 47 13.23 -26.51 30.62
N ASN A 48 13.21 -27.43 29.66
CA ASN A 48 13.96 -28.67 29.74
C ASN A 48 15.47 -28.44 29.83
N THR A 49 16.00 -27.42 29.16
CA THR A 49 17.43 -27.09 29.28
C THR A 49 17.74 -26.52 30.67
N VAL A 50 16.85 -25.66 31.20
CA VAL A 50 17.00 -25.13 32.57
C VAL A 50 16.97 -26.24 33.60
N VAL A 51 16.03 -27.19 33.52
CA VAL A 51 15.96 -28.34 34.40
C VAL A 51 17.27 -29.14 34.38
N ARG A 52 17.78 -29.46 33.18
CA ARG A 52 19.07 -30.17 33.06
C ARG A 52 20.25 -29.39 33.63
N ARG A 53 20.23 -28.06 33.52
CA ARG A 53 21.28 -27.22 34.13
C ARG A 53 21.18 -27.22 35.67
N LEU A 54 19.98 -27.21 36.21
CA LEU A 54 19.77 -27.33 37.67
C LEU A 54 20.29 -28.65 38.18
N GLU A 55 19.98 -29.77 37.52
CA GLU A 55 20.51 -31.09 37.85
C GLU A 55 22.04 -31.15 37.76
N ALA A 56 22.61 -30.56 36.72
CA ALA A 56 24.06 -30.50 36.55
C ALA A 56 24.73 -29.64 37.64
N GLU A 57 24.11 -28.55 38.05
CA GLU A 57 24.62 -27.66 39.10
C GLU A 57 24.53 -28.35 40.47
N GLU A 58 23.40 -29.00 40.78
CA GLU A 58 23.25 -29.79 41.99
C GLU A 58 24.32 -30.89 42.06
N ASN A 59 24.50 -31.68 41.00
CA ASN A 59 25.52 -32.72 40.92
C ASN A 59 26.94 -32.15 41.10
N ARG A 60 27.22 -30.95 40.56
CA ARG A 60 28.52 -30.29 40.72
C ARG A 60 28.78 -29.87 42.17
N GLU A 61 27.75 -29.33 42.84
CA GLU A 61 27.87 -28.96 44.28
C GLU A 61 28.06 -30.17 45.18
N VAL A 62 27.27 -31.21 44.97
CA VAL A 62 27.44 -32.49 45.68
C VAL A 62 28.85 -33.05 45.49
N PHE A 63 29.36 -32.99 44.24
CA PHE A 63 30.72 -33.41 43.92
C PHE A 63 31.79 -32.55 44.63
N ALA A 64 31.63 -31.20 44.58
CA ALA A 64 32.56 -30.28 45.24
C ALA A 64 32.56 -30.47 46.79
N LEU A 65 31.38 -30.63 47.38
CA LEU A 65 31.24 -30.89 48.80
C LEU A 65 31.86 -32.23 49.18
N SER A 66 31.68 -33.26 48.34
CA SER A 66 32.29 -34.59 48.61
C SER A 66 33.81 -34.53 48.50
N ILE A 67 34.42 -33.85 47.57
CA ILE A 67 35.86 -33.67 47.43
C ILE A 67 36.41 -32.84 48.61
N ASN A 68 35.76 -31.71 48.93
CA ASN A 68 36.21 -30.88 50.07
C ASN A 68 36.09 -31.61 51.40
N GLY A 69 35.03 -32.38 51.61
CA GLY A 69 34.91 -33.28 52.79
C GLY A 69 35.98 -34.36 52.84
N PHE A 70 36.28 -34.94 51.67
CA PHE A 70 37.37 -35.92 51.52
C PHE A 70 38.73 -35.30 51.83
N MET A 71 39.04 -34.16 51.30
CA MET A 71 40.29 -33.43 51.52
C MET A 71 40.43 -33.02 53.00
N ALA A 72 39.34 -32.54 53.63
CA ALA A 72 39.35 -32.20 55.05
C ALA A 72 39.61 -33.44 55.98
N ALA A 73 38.97 -34.56 55.69
CA ALA A 73 39.22 -35.81 56.45
C ALA A 73 40.63 -36.32 56.24
N TYR A 74 41.19 -36.27 55.04
CA TYR A 74 42.55 -36.68 54.68
C TYR A 74 43.63 -35.88 55.43
N TYR A 75 43.43 -34.55 55.57
CA TYR A 75 44.36 -33.69 56.26
C TYR A 75 44.27 -33.78 57.80
N GLN A 76 43.09 -34.10 58.30
CA GLN A 76 42.96 -34.30 59.78
C GLN A 76 43.65 -35.52 60.28
N ASP A 77 43.84 -36.59 59.47
CA ASP A 77 44.52 -37.81 59.80
C ASP A 77 46.06 -37.74 59.60
N SER A 78 46.55 -36.71 58.86
CA SER A 78 47.98 -36.54 58.54
C SER A 78 48.76 -35.61 59.48
N GLU A 79 48.12 -35.03 60.50
CA GLU A 79 48.84 -34.24 61.54
C GLU A 79 49.82 -35.00 62.37
N GLY A 80 50.12 -36.22 62.01
CA GLY A 80 51.08 -37.08 62.67
C GLY A 80 52.53 -37.07 62.11
N THR A 81 52.81 -36.41 60.98
CA THR A 81 54.18 -36.32 60.44
C THR A 81 54.38 -35.00 59.67
N ASP A 82 55.45 -34.31 60.14
CA ASP A 82 55.97 -33.06 59.50
C ASP A 82 56.20 -33.21 58.02
N GLU A 83 55.46 -32.41 57.24
CA GLU A 83 55.81 -31.63 56.10
C GLU A 83 54.52 -31.13 55.38
N GLY A 84 53.99 -30.06 55.93
CA GLY A 84 52.73 -29.47 55.46
C GLY A 84 52.88 -28.64 54.19
N ILE A 85 52.10 -28.96 53.15
CA ILE A 85 51.72 -27.99 52.12
C ILE A 85 50.49 -27.23 52.63
N ALA A 86 50.73 -26.04 53.13
CA ALA A 86 49.66 -25.13 53.57
C ALA A 86 48.76 -24.75 52.42
N PHE A 87 47.59 -25.31 52.33
CA PHE A 87 46.50 -24.76 51.52
C PHE A 87 45.73 -23.69 52.33
N ASN A 88 45.67 -22.50 51.77
CA ASN A 88 45.13 -21.31 52.37
C ASN A 88 43.59 -21.44 52.69
N TYR A 89 43.26 -21.39 53.96
CA TYR A 89 41.94 -21.59 54.56
C TYR A 89 41.00 -20.35 54.39
N GLU A 90 41.27 -19.39 53.45
CA GLU A 90 40.54 -18.15 53.36
C GLU A 90 39.21 -18.18 52.58
N PHE A 91 38.79 -19.36 52.07
CA PHE A 91 37.63 -19.42 51.18
C PHE A 91 36.28 -19.78 51.85
N PHE A 92 36.23 -20.08 53.13
CA PHE A 92 34.99 -20.40 53.85
C PHE A 92 34.92 -19.72 55.20
N ARG A 93 34.66 -18.41 55.17
CA ARG A 93 34.26 -17.67 56.36
C ARG A 93 32.95 -16.97 56.07
N ASP A 94 31.86 -17.75 56.00
CA ASP A 94 30.51 -17.27 56.18
C ASP A 94 29.81 -18.18 57.20
N ASP A 95 29.15 -17.53 58.14
CA ASP A 95 28.58 -18.11 59.36
C ASP A 95 27.34 -19.01 59.19
N ASP A 96 27.07 -19.45 57.93
CA ASP A 96 26.01 -20.41 57.62
C ASP A 96 26.63 -21.78 57.30
N GLU A 97 26.88 -22.57 58.32
CA GLU A 97 27.18 -24.01 58.13
C GLU A 97 25.97 -24.71 57.46
N PRO A 98 26.11 -25.24 56.24
CA PRO A 98 25.01 -25.98 55.65
C PRO A 98 24.74 -27.23 56.51
N PRO A 99 23.46 -27.55 56.80
CA PRO A 99 23.06 -28.70 57.64
C PRO A 99 23.58 -30.08 57.18
N PHE A 100 24.16 -30.09 55.99
CA PHE A 100 24.76 -31.23 55.33
C PHE A 100 26.05 -31.75 56.02
N ARG A 101 26.86 -30.84 56.58
CA ARG A 101 28.17 -31.20 57.13
C ARG A 101 28.11 -32.10 58.38
N SER A 102 27.09 -31.95 59.22
CA SER A 102 26.95 -32.69 60.47
C SER A 102 26.44 -34.13 60.27
N ARG A 103 25.77 -34.45 59.18
CA ARG A 103 25.25 -35.80 58.91
C ARG A 103 26.22 -36.70 58.15
N LEU A 104 27.13 -36.17 57.36
CA LEU A 104 28.13 -36.93 56.62
C LEU A 104 29.24 -37.45 57.51
N SER A 105 29.60 -36.71 58.54
CA SER A 105 30.67 -37.13 59.47
C SER A 105 30.32 -38.31 60.44
N GLN A 106 29.05 -38.72 60.44
CA GLN A 106 28.60 -39.83 61.36
C GLN A 106 28.39 -41.17 60.63
N ASN A 107 28.71 -41.26 59.33
CA ASN A 107 28.44 -42.47 58.56
C ASN A 107 29.72 -43.28 58.36
N SER A 108 29.89 -44.34 59.14
CA SER A 108 31.07 -45.25 59.09
C SER A 108 31.37 -45.85 57.71
N MET A 109 30.35 -45.92 56.87
CA MET A 109 30.45 -46.38 55.45
C MET A 109 31.19 -45.37 54.55
N VAL A 110 31.04 -44.08 54.81
CA VAL A 110 31.77 -43.05 54.12
C VAL A 110 33.24 -43.00 54.49
N GLU A 111 33.56 -43.21 55.78
CA GLU A 111 34.96 -43.35 56.31
C GLU A 111 35.65 -44.52 55.65
N GLU A 112 35.02 -45.70 55.60
CA GLU A 112 35.60 -46.89 54.99
C GLU A 112 35.88 -46.71 53.51
N MET A 113 34.94 -46.09 52.78
CA MET A 113 35.12 -45.77 51.39
C MET A 113 36.22 -44.72 51.15
N MET A 114 36.34 -43.70 52.01
CA MET A 114 37.38 -42.68 51.97
C MET A 114 38.79 -43.23 52.20
N SER A 115 38.94 -44.23 53.13
CA SER A 115 40.21 -44.88 53.36
C SER A 115 40.74 -45.65 52.16
N GLU A 116 39.87 -46.17 51.35
CA GLU A 116 40.22 -46.90 50.12
C GLU A 116 40.76 -45.96 48.99
N PHE A 117 40.28 -44.71 48.94
CA PHE A 117 40.82 -43.68 48.08
C PHE A 117 42.20 -43.16 48.48
N ALA A 118 42.46 -43.10 49.77
CA ALA A 118 43.73 -42.68 50.33
C ALA A 118 44.89 -43.66 50.04
N ASN A 119 44.62 -44.86 49.56
CA ASN A 119 45.63 -45.82 49.19
C ASN A 119 46.46 -45.38 47.99
N PRO A 120 47.80 -45.21 48.10
CA PRO A 120 48.63 -44.64 47.02
C PRO A 120 48.85 -45.58 45.83
N CYS A 121 48.32 -46.82 45.85
CA CYS A 121 48.48 -47.77 44.77
C CYS A 121 47.85 -47.32 43.45
N THR A 122 48.64 -47.36 42.38
CA THR A 122 48.21 -46.95 40.98
C THR A 122 48.13 -48.14 40.02
N CYS A 123 48.17 -49.38 40.52
CA CYS A 123 48.02 -50.55 39.64
C CYS A 123 46.56 -50.62 39.05
N SER A 124 46.40 -51.39 37.97
CA SER A 124 45.11 -51.49 37.26
C SER A 124 43.98 -52.04 38.17
N GLN A 125 44.29 -52.91 39.12
CA GLN A 125 43.27 -53.38 40.03
C GLN A 125 42.90 -52.36 41.11
N CYS A 126 43.85 -51.57 41.63
CA CYS A 126 43.56 -50.46 42.54
C CYS A 126 42.77 -49.33 41.83
N MET A 127 43.10 -49.03 40.61
CA MET A 127 42.36 -48.04 39.84
C MET A 127 40.92 -48.48 39.55
N ALA A 128 40.70 -49.73 39.18
CA ALA A 128 39.36 -50.30 38.98
C ALA A 128 38.53 -50.35 40.27
N ARG A 129 39.23 -50.53 41.45
CA ARG A 129 38.59 -50.51 42.77
C ARG A 129 38.20 -49.06 43.13
N LYS A 130 39.13 -48.12 42.98
CA LYS A 130 38.85 -46.68 43.16
C LYS A 130 37.69 -46.16 42.28
N ASP A 131 37.64 -46.62 41.06
CA ASP A 131 36.52 -46.23 40.14
C ASP A 131 35.19 -46.83 40.66
N ARG A 132 35.15 -48.03 41.15
CA ARG A 132 33.92 -48.59 41.74
C ARG A 132 33.51 -47.86 43.02
N THR A 133 34.46 -47.59 43.91
CA THR A 133 34.24 -46.86 45.17
C THR A 133 33.74 -45.42 44.85
N TYR A 134 34.35 -44.78 43.88
CA TYR A 134 33.89 -43.48 43.40
C TYR A 134 32.43 -43.51 42.93
N ARG A 135 32.08 -44.47 42.09
CA ARG A 135 30.67 -44.60 41.60
C ARG A 135 29.72 -44.91 42.79
N SER A 136 30.12 -45.75 43.73
CA SER A 136 29.33 -46.06 44.93
C SER A 136 29.11 -44.84 45.81
N LEU A 137 30.15 -43.98 45.98
CA LEU A 137 30.08 -42.73 46.71
C LEU A 137 29.14 -41.77 46.02
N MET A 138 29.26 -41.62 44.70
CA MET A 138 28.38 -40.72 43.92
C MET A 138 26.92 -41.15 44.02
N VAL A 139 26.62 -42.44 43.94
CA VAL A 139 25.26 -42.98 44.16
C VAL A 139 24.74 -42.69 45.56
N HIS A 140 25.57 -42.88 46.56
CA HIS A 140 25.20 -42.62 47.95
C HIS A 140 24.92 -41.11 48.21
N PHE A 141 25.79 -40.26 47.73
CA PHE A 141 25.56 -38.80 47.82
C PHE A 141 24.32 -38.37 47.10
N GLN A 142 24.08 -38.91 45.90
CA GLN A 142 22.90 -38.62 45.12
C GLN A 142 21.61 -39.11 45.80
N GLN A 143 21.67 -40.25 46.52
CA GLN A 143 20.54 -40.71 47.32
C GLN A 143 20.26 -39.80 48.52
N ASN A 144 21.32 -39.38 49.24
CA ASN A 144 21.16 -38.46 50.37
C ASN A 144 20.65 -37.07 49.95
N THR A 145 21.04 -36.59 48.78
CA THR A 145 20.55 -35.28 48.27
C THR A 145 19.06 -35.32 48.01
N ARG A 146 18.49 -36.47 47.66
CA ARG A 146 17.04 -36.65 47.44
C ARG A 146 16.22 -36.50 48.72
N GLU A 147 16.84 -36.66 49.91
CA GLU A 147 16.18 -36.47 51.21
C GLU A 147 16.00 -34.98 51.58
N PHE A 148 16.68 -34.04 50.84
CA PHE A 148 16.53 -32.62 51.11
C PHE A 148 15.25 -32.08 50.47
N PRO A 149 14.53 -31.18 51.16
CA PRO A 149 13.37 -30.54 50.64
C PRO A 149 13.75 -29.66 49.41
N LEU A 150 12.84 -29.58 48.44
CA LEU A 150 13.08 -28.97 47.13
C LEU A 150 13.49 -27.47 47.19
N ASP A 151 13.10 -26.76 48.25
CA ASP A 151 13.48 -25.36 48.52
C ASP A 151 14.98 -25.19 48.86
N GLN A 152 15.63 -26.19 49.36
CA GLN A 152 17.07 -26.20 49.65
C GLN A 152 17.92 -26.64 48.46
N ARG A 153 17.31 -27.34 47.48
CA ARG A 153 17.99 -27.86 46.28
C ARG A 153 18.06 -26.84 45.14
N ILE A 154 17.19 -25.82 45.16
CA ILE A 154 17.09 -24.86 44.07
C ILE A 154 17.56 -23.48 44.54
N LYS A 155 18.65 -22.98 43.94
CA LYS A 155 19.12 -21.62 44.16
C LYS A 155 18.29 -20.64 43.30
N LEU A 156 17.65 -19.68 43.95
CA LEU A 156 16.74 -18.74 43.36
C LEU A 156 17.37 -17.91 42.23
N ASP A 157 18.55 -17.31 42.53
CA ASP A 157 19.27 -16.44 41.57
C ASP A 157 19.72 -17.20 40.33
N TYR A 158 20.16 -18.49 40.54
CA TYR A 158 20.56 -19.34 39.44
C TYR A 158 19.37 -19.71 38.56
N LEU A 159 18.25 -20.13 39.15
CA LEU A 159 17.04 -20.46 38.40
C LEU A 159 16.55 -19.28 37.56
N GLN A 160 16.47 -18.07 38.16
CA GLN A 160 16.00 -16.87 37.46
C GLN A 160 16.93 -16.48 36.31
N SER A 161 18.24 -16.49 36.52
CA SER A 161 19.23 -16.17 35.49
C SER A 161 19.23 -17.21 34.36
N ALA A 162 19.14 -18.51 34.69
CA ALA A 162 19.07 -19.58 33.71
C ALA A 162 17.79 -19.48 32.84
N LEU A 163 16.64 -19.21 33.46
CA LEU A 163 15.38 -19.01 32.72
C LEU A 163 15.47 -17.84 31.74
N ARG A 164 15.95 -16.67 32.21
CA ARG A 164 16.11 -15.49 31.35
C ARG A 164 17.08 -15.77 30.21
N GLN A 165 18.22 -16.38 30.49
CA GLN A 165 19.22 -16.67 29.48
C GLN A 165 18.71 -17.66 28.42
N GLU A 166 18.08 -18.77 28.84
CA GLU A 166 17.61 -19.79 27.90
C GLU A 166 16.41 -19.33 27.05
N LEU A 167 15.52 -18.53 27.61
CA LEU A 167 14.42 -17.93 26.87
C LEU A 167 14.94 -16.91 25.83
N ALA A 168 15.89 -16.05 26.25
CA ALA A 168 16.52 -15.07 25.34
C ALA A 168 17.30 -15.76 24.22
N ASN A 169 18.09 -16.82 24.51
CA ASN A 169 18.81 -17.60 23.51
C ASN A 169 17.89 -18.21 22.44
N ARG A 170 16.61 -18.42 22.76
CA ARG A 170 15.59 -18.95 21.84
C ARG A 170 14.71 -17.86 21.22
N GLY A 171 15.07 -16.59 21.40
CA GLY A 171 14.37 -15.44 20.84
C GLY A 171 13.06 -15.11 21.55
N ILE A 172 12.89 -15.56 22.81
CA ILE A 172 11.72 -15.23 23.64
C ILE A 172 12.14 -14.10 24.59
N ASP A 173 11.97 -12.86 24.11
CA ASP A 173 12.23 -11.63 24.88
C ASP A 173 10.87 -11.00 25.27
N THR A 174 10.25 -11.58 26.26
CA THR A 174 8.97 -11.10 26.81
C THR A 174 8.93 -11.33 28.31
N GLU A 175 8.16 -10.53 29.03
CA GLU A 175 7.93 -10.70 30.45
C GLU A 175 7.28 -12.06 30.74
N PHE A 176 7.73 -12.69 31.79
CA PHE A 176 7.20 -13.96 32.25
C PHE A 176 7.15 -14.02 33.75
N ASN A 177 6.17 -14.76 34.25
CA ASN A 177 6.05 -15.18 35.65
C ASN A 177 6.40 -16.65 35.77
N TYR A 178 7.10 -17.06 36.83
CA TYR A 178 7.44 -18.45 37.01
C TYR A 178 7.22 -18.90 38.44
N GLY A 179 7.09 -20.21 38.61
CA GLY A 179 6.96 -20.80 39.95
C GLY A 179 7.44 -22.23 39.97
N VAL A 180 7.92 -22.62 41.13
CA VAL A 180 8.28 -24.01 41.46
C VAL A 180 7.23 -24.57 42.39
N PHE A 181 6.54 -25.59 41.92
CA PHE A 181 5.49 -26.29 42.68
C PHE A 181 6.06 -27.60 43.26
N SER A 182 5.95 -27.80 44.58
CA SER A 182 6.32 -29.06 45.25
C SER A 182 5.17 -30.05 45.20
N ASN A 183 5.44 -31.23 44.69
CA ASN A 183 4.48 -32.34 44.67
C ASN A 183 4.21 -32.93 46.09
N GLU A 184 5.18 -32.82 46.97
CA GLU A 184 5.08 -33.26 48.38
C GLU A 184 4.21 -32.28 49.19
N LYS A 185 4.60 -31.00 49.22
CA LYS A 185 3.89 -29.94 49.96
C LYS A 185 2.58 -29.50 49.29
N LYS A 186 2.32 -29.92 48.03
CA LYS A 186 1.16 -29.52 47.20
C LYS A 186 0.97 -28.01 47.17
N SER A 187 2.06 -27.27 47.15
CA SER A 187 2.09 -25.80 47.14
C SER A 187 3.30 -25.29 46.38
N PHE A 188 3.24 -24.01 45.92
CA PHE A 188 4.44 -23.35 45.40
C PHE A 188 5.43 -23.10 46.53
N ILE A 189 6.69 -23.36 46.23
CA ILE A 189 7.84 -23.03 47.10
C ILE A 189 8.57 -21.78 46.61
N ILE A 190 8.48 -21.49 45.32
CA ILE A 190 9.03 -20.27 44.68
C ILE A 190 7.95 -19.67 43.78
N ILE A 191 7.74 -18.36 43.86
CA ILE A 191 6.87 -17.57 42.97
C ILE A 191 7.63 -16.29 42.63
N ASP A 192 7.83 -16.03 41.31
CA ASP A 192 8.41 -14.80 40.77
C ASP A 192 9.66 -14.29 41.50
N GLY A 193 10.56 -15.18 41.82
CA GLY A 193 11.84 -14.84 42.45
C GLY A 193 11.79 -14.66 43.98
N HIS A 194 10.77 -15.17 44.63
CA HIS A 194 10.66 -15.17 46.08
C HIS A 194 10.31 -16.57 46.58
N TYR A 195 10.94 -16.96 47.70
CA TYR A 195 10.51 -18.17 48.42
C TYR A 195 9.11 -17.91 49.01
N ALA A 196 8.19 -18.84 48.76
CA ALA A 196 6.88 -18.78 49.39
C ALA A 196 7.05 -19.27 50.85
N VAL A 197 7.04 -18.31 51.78
CA VAL A 197 7.12 -18.61 53.22
C VAL A 197 5.89 -19.42 53.62
N GLU A 198 6.03 -20.38 54.50
CA GLU A 198 4.95 -21.18 55.10
C GLU A 198 4.06 -20.32 56.01
N ASP A 199 3.35 -19.33 55.43
CA ASP A 199 2.33 -18.59 56.16
C ASP A 199 0.95 -19.17 55.80
N PRO A 200 0.05 -19.44 56.78
CA PRO A 200 -1.25 -20.03 56.54
C PRO A 200 -2.25 -19.08 55.83
N ALA A 201 -1.79 -18.09 55.12
CA ALA A 201 -2.61 -17.25 54.31
C ALA A 201 -3.34 -18.06 53.21
N PRO A 202 -4.62 -17.81 52.94
CA PRO A 202 -5.36 -18.56 51.95
C PRO A 202 -4.62 -18.55 50.60
N ARG A 203 -4.38 -19.71 50.03
CA ARG A 203 -3.61 -20.00 48.80
C ARG A 203 -4.04 -19.16 47.56
N ASP A 204 -5.13 -18.41 47.66
CA ASP A 204 -5.74 -17.59 46.64
C ASP A 204 -5.29 -16.11 46.62
N ILE A 205 -4.48 -15.64 47.59
CA ILE A 205 -4.17 -14.23 47.81
C ILE A 205 -2.85 -13.79 47.16
N LEU A 206 -1.94 -14.71 46.83
CA LEU A 206 -0.67 -14.35 46.19
C LEU A 206 -0.93 -13.92 44.74
N PRO A 207 -0.54 -12.68 44.36
CA PRO A 207 -0.64 -12.24 42.97
C PRO A 207 0.12 -13.19 42.06
N GLY A 208 -0.52 -13.68 41.01
CA GLY A 208 0.10 -14.62 40.06
C GLY A 208 -0.10 -16.09 40.36
N TYR A 209 -0.47 -16.52 41.57
CA TYR A 209 -0.64 -17.95 41.94
C TYR A 209 -1.54 -18.70 40.95
N ARG A 210 -2.77 -18.20 40.70
CA ARG A 210 -3.73 -18.85 39.80
C ARG A 210 -3.26 -18.87 38.35
N THR A 211 -2.59 -17.80 37.91
CA THR A 211 -2.10 -17.69 36.53
C THR A 211 -0.96 -18.63 36.23
N ILE A 212 -0.01 -18.76 37.16
CA ILE A 212 1.11 -19.71 37.06
C ILE A 212 0.59 -21.13 37.17
N TYR A 213 -0.29 -21.41 38.14
CA TYR A 213 -0.84 -22.77 38.36
C TYR A 213 -1.65 -23.27 37.15
N ASN A 214 -2.40 -22.40 36.50
CA ASN A 214 -3.16 -22.73 35.30
C ASN A 214 -2.34 -22.59 34.01
N SER A 215 -1.04 -22.31 34.10
CA SER A 215 -0.19 -22.22 32.93
C SER A 215 -0.16 -23.54 32.17
N ARG A 216 -0.08 -23.42 30.85
CA ARG A 216 0.12 -24.54 29.92
C ARG A 216 1.55 -25.10 30.00
N TYR A 217 2.53 -24.27 30.37
CA TYR A 217 3.95 -24.61 30.33
C TYR A 217 4.40 -25.11 31.67
N LYS A 218 4.51 -26.44 31.79
CA LYS A 218 4.91 -27.15 32.98
C LYS A 218 5.89 -28.24 32.60
N VAL A 219 6.96 -28.39 33.40
CA VAL A 219 8.02 -29.42 33.21
C VAL A 219 8.36 -30.00 34.57
N ASP A 220 8.59 -31.29 34.59
CA ASP A 220 9.04 -31.99 35.81
C ASP A 220 10.45 -31.52 36.19
N LEU A 221 10.66 -31.18 37.44
CA LEU A 221 11.95 -30.95 38.04
C LEU A 221 12.52 -32.28 38.48
N PHE A 222 13.82 -32.50 38.20
CA PHE A 222 14.51 -33.74 38.50
C PHE A 222 13.79 -34.99 37.98
N PRO A 223 13.56 -35.10 36.65
CA PRO A 223 12.78 -36.18 36.04
C PRO A 223 13.39 -37.57 36.20
N GLU A 224 14.65 -37.67 36.61
CA GLU A 224 15.28 -38.95 36.96
C GLU A 224 14.81 -39.55 38.32
N GLU A 225 14.13 -38.71 39.12
CA GLU A 225 13.51 -39.15 40.38
C GLU A 225 12.06 -39.58 40.15
N MET A 226 11.68 -40.73 40.62
CA MET A 226 10.31 -41.23 40.52
C MET A 226 9.66 -41.43 41.87
N PRO A 227 8.59 -40.68 42.22
CA PRO A 227 7.97 -39.59 41.44
C PRO A 227 8.82 -38.32 41.48
N ALA A 228 8.71 -37.47 40.42
CA ALA A 228 9.37 -36.18 40.37
C ALA A 228 8.96 -35.29 41.58
N PRO A 229 9.94 -34.66 42.27
CA PRO A 229 9.67 -33.94 43.51
C PRO A 229 8.89 -32.65 43.31
N GLY A 230 8.88 -32.07 42.08
CA GLY A 230 8.16 -30.85 41.78
C GLY A 230 8.04 -30.52 40.30
N LEU A 231 7.39 -29.40 40.03
CA LEU A 231 7.12 -28.89 38.68
C LEU A 231 7.65 -27.46 38.57
N LEU A 232 8.36 -27.18 37.49
CA LEU A 232 8.68 -25.82 37.06
C LEU A 232 7.56 -25.34 36.12
N MET A 233 6.92 -24.26 36.48
CA MET A 233 5.82 -23.67 35.73
C MET A 233 6.17 -22.25 35.30
N ILE A 234 5.81 -21.86 34.06
CA ILE A 234 6.04 -20.52 33.55
C ILE A 234 4.79 -19.99 32.87
N HIS A 235 4.48 -18.71 33.06
CA HIS A 235 3.36 -18.03 32.45
C HIS A 235 3.82 -16.76 31.70
N PHE A 236 3.28 -16.54 30.52
CA PHE A 236 3.60 -15.37 29.69
C PHE A 236 2.37 -14.47 29.56
N PRO A 237 2.28 -13.33 30.28
CA PRO A 237 1.14 -12.42 30.23
C PRO A 237 0.95 -11.82 28.83
N ALA A 238 2.05 -11.49 28.15
CA ALA A 238 2.05 -10.83 26.83
C ALA A 238 2.21 -11.80 25.64
N ARG A 239 1.93 -13.13 25.82
CA ARG A 239 2.08 -14.15 24.77
C ARG A 239 1.42 -13.76 23.45
N THR A 240 0.17 -13.32 23.48
CA THR A 240 -0.58 -12.94 22.27
C THR A 240 0.05 -11.74 21.55
N SER A 241 0.45 -10.72 22.28
CA SER A 241 1.13 -9.54 21.74
C SER A 241 2.45 -9.91 21.07
N PHE A 242 3.25 -10.79 21.70
CA PHE A 242 4.52 -11.27 21.14
C PHE A 242 4.33 -11.98 19.80
N VAL A 243 3.36 -12.90 19.70
CA VAL A 243 3.05 -13.62 18.45
C VAL A 243 2.59 -12.67 17.35
N TRP A 244 1.69 -11.73 17.66
CA TRP A 244 1.20 -10.76 16.69
C TRP A 244 2.26 -9.77 16.23
N ARG A 245 3.16 -9.33 17.10
CA ARG A 245 4.28 -8.44 16.76
C ARG A 245 5.20 -9.06 15.69
N SER A 246 5.37 -10.37 15.70
CA SER A 246 6.15 -11.08 14.68
C SER A 246 5.49 -11.12 13.30
N LEU A 247 4.14 -10.89 13.21
CA LEU A 247 3.36 -10.99 11.97
C LEU A 247 3.11 -9.65 11.29
N TRP A 248 3.42 -8.53 11.95
CA TRP A 248 3.03 -7.21 11.46
C TRP A 248 3.63 -6.86 10.09
N LEU A 249 4.86 -7.32 9.81
CA LEU A 249 5.53 -7.11 8.53
C LEU A 249 4.82 -7.85 7.38
N ASN A 250 4.35 -9.08 7.64
CA ASN A 250 3.56 -9.85 6.69
C ASN A 250 2.21 -9.18 6.43
N PHE A 251 1.60 -8.62 7.48
CA PHE A 251 0.35 -7.87 7.37
C PHE A 251 0.50 -6.60 6.52
N LEU A 252 1.58 -5.82 6.74
CA LEU A 252 1.88 -4.65 5.92
C LEU A 252 2.14 -5.03 4.46
N GLY A 253 2.90 -6.10 4.23
CA GLY A 253 3.12 -6.62 2.88
C GLY A 253 1.81 -6.99 2.18
N ALA A 254 0.92 -7.71 2.86
CA ALA A 254 -0.39 -8.08 2.34
C ALA A 254 -1.24 -6.84 2.00
N LEU A 255 -1.28 -5.85 2.90
CA LEU A 255 -1.99 -4.59 2.68
C LEU A 255 -1.45 -3.80 1.48
N PHE A 256 -0.13 -3.72 1.36
CA PHE A 256 0.55 -3.03 0.25
C PHE A 256 0.22 -3.66 -1.11
N PHE A 257 0.35 -4.98 -1.24
CA PHE A 257 0.02 -5.67 -2.50
C PHE A 257 -1.46 -5.58 -2.84
N THR A 258 -2.35 -5.70 -1.85
CA THR A 258 -3.79 -5.50 -2.06
C THR A 258 -4.09 -4.08 -2.54
N GLY A 259 -3.43 -3.07 -1.96
CA GLY A 259 -3.55 -1.68 -2.39
C GLY A 259 -3.13 -1.46 -3.84
N ILE A 260 -2.03 -2.06 -4.29
CA ILE A 260 -1.58 -2.01 -5.70
C ILE A 260 -2.63 -2.65 -6.63
N ILE A 261 -3.16 -3.81 -6.27
CA ILE A 261 -4.18 -4.50 -7.08
C ILE A 261 -5.44 -3.64 -7.19
N MET A 262 -5.92 -3.08 -6.08
CA MET A 262 -7.09 -2.20 -6.06
C MET A 262 -6.89 -0.93 -6.89
N PHE A 263 -5.71 -0.31 -6.78
CA PHE A 263 -5.35 0.86 -7.58
C PHE A 263 -5.32 0.53 -9.07
N SER A 264 -4.66 -0.55 -9.45
CA SER A 264 -4.60 -1.03 -10.84
C SER A 264 -5.99 -1.32 -11.41
N PHE A 265 -6.85 -1.93 -10.60
CA PHE A 265 -8.23 -2.20 -10.96
C PHE A 265 -9.04 -0.91 -11.20
N ALA A 266 -8.97 0.04 -10.26
CA ALA A 266 -9.66 1.33 -10.40
C ALA A 266 -9.19 2.10 -11.63
N TYR A 267 -7.87 2.12 -11.88
CA TYR A 267 -7.28 2.73 -13.07
C TYR A 267 -7.76 2.07 -14.36
N THR A 268 -7.77 0.74 -14.41
CA THR A 268 -8.24 -0.01 -15.59
C THR A 268 -9.71 0.29 -15.91
N ILE A 269 -10.56 0.32 -14.89
CA ILE A 269 -11.98 0.69 -15.05
C ILE A 269 -12.10 2.11 -15.62
N GLN A 270 -11.36 3.05 -15.07
CA GLN A 270 -11.38 4.44 -15.55
C GLN A 270 -10.98 4.54 -17.04
N VAL A 271 -9.92 3.84 -17.43
CA VAL A 271 -9.46 3.79 -18.84
C VAL A 271 -10.52 3.17 -19.75
N ILE A 272 -11.17 2.08 -19.32
CA ILE A 272 -12.25 1.44 -20.10
C ILE A 272 -13.42 2.41 -20.32
N PHE A 273 -13.85 3.13 -19.29
CA PHE A 273 -14.93 4.12 -19.41
C PHE A 273 -14.56 5.29 -20.33
N GLN A 274 -13.32 5.79 -20.24
CA GLN A 274 -12.82 6.83 -21.13
C GLN A 274 -12.79 6.38 -22.59
N GLN A 275 -12.25 5.18 -22.85
CA GLN A 275 -12.22 4.61 -24.20
C GLN A 275 -13.62 4.38 -24.76
N LYS A 276 -14.57 3.92 -23.93
CA LYS A 276 -15.96 3.75 -24.32
C LYS A 276 -16.58 5.08 -24.72
N LYS A 277 -16.44 6.12 -23.89
CA LYS A 277 -16.95 7.48 -24.18
C LYS A 277 -16.38 8.01 -25.51
N LEU A 278 -15.08 7.85 -25.72
CA LEU A 278 -14.42 8.25 -26.96
C LEU A 278 -14.95 7.47 -28.17
N SER A 279 -15.17 6.17 -28.05
CA SER A 279 -15.73 5.33 -29.13
C SER A 279 -17.17 5.72 -29.46
N GLU A 280 -18.00 6.04 -28.47
CA GLU A 280 -19.37 6.51 -28.66
C GLU A 280 -19.36 7.86 -29.41
N MET A 281 -18.54 8.82 -28.97
CA MET A 281 -18.39 10.11 -29.63
C MET A 281 -17.90 9.97 -31.08
N LYS A 282 -16.97 9.06 -31.36
CA LYS A 282 -16.50 8.77 -32.73
C LYS A 282 -17.59 8.18 -33.60
N THR A 283 -18.44 7.30 -33.06
CA THR A 283 -19.58 6.74 -33.79
C THR A 283 -20.61 7.83 -34.12
N ASP A 284 -20.96 8.66 -33.15
CA ASP A 284 -21.87 9.78 -33.35
C ASP A 284 -21.34 10.79 -34.39
N PHE A 285 -20.03 11.05 -34.38
CA PHE A 285 -19.38 11.87 -35.39
C PHE A 285 -19.54 11.28 -36.82
N ILE A 286 -19.26 9.97 -36.99
CA ILE A 286 -19.40 9.28 -38.27
C ILE A 286 -20.86 9.35 -38.78
N ASN A 287 -21.81 9.10 -37.88
CA ASN A 287 -23.24 9.18 -38.22
C ASN A 287 -23.63 10.59 -38.64
N ASN A 288 -23.22 11.61 -37.90
CA ASN A 288 -23.49 13.00 -38.23
C ASN A 288 -22.84 13.42 -39.56
N MET A 289 -21.57 13.00 -39.77
CA MET A 289 -20.89 13.21 -41.06
C MET A 289 -21.67 12.62 -42.23
N THR A 290 -22.12 11.38 -42.10
CA THR A 290 -22.89 10.68 -43.11
C THR A 290 -24.17 11.47 -43.43
N HIS A 291 -24.87 11.95 -42.42
CA HIS A 291 -26.07 12.78 -42.62
C HIS A 291 -25.78 14.13 -43.27
N GLU A 292 -24.73 14.84 -42.82
CA GLU A 292 -24.33 16.14 -43.35
C GLU A 292 -23.84 16.07 -44.83
N PHE A 293 -23.28 14.94 -45.26
CA PHE A 293 -22.93 14.71 -46.66
C PHE A 293 -24.11 14.23 -47.51
N LYS A 294 -25.04 13.43 -46.96
CA LYS A 294 -26.18 12.92 -47.71
C LYS A 294 -27.09 14.04 -48.23
N THR A 295 -27.31 15.08 -47.43
CA THR A 295 -28.18 16.23 -47.80
C THR A 295 -27.68 16.99 -49.01
N PRO A 296 -26.42 17.50 -49.06
CA PRO A 296 -25.91 18.21 -50.24
C PRO A 296 -25.84 17.31 -51.48
N ILE A 297 -25.47 16.02 -51.32
CA ILE A 297 -25.45 15.07 -52.42
C ILE A 297 -26.85 14.91 -53.04
N ALA A 298 -27.89 14.75 -52.20
CA ALA A 298 -29.25 14.63 -52.66
C ALA A 298 -29.72 15.93 -53.36
N THR A 299 -29.33 17.11 -52.83
CA THR A 299 -29.65 18.39 -53.46
C THR A 299 -28.97 18.56 -54.81
N ILE A 300 -27.68 18.17 -54.92
CA ILE A 300 -26.94 18.17 -56.18
C ILE A 300 -27.60 17.24 -57.21
N SER A 301 -27.94 15.99 -56.81
CA SER A 301 -28.63 15.05 -57.68
C SER A 301 -29.95 15.57 -58.18
N LEU A 302 -30.79 16.11 -57.28
CA LEU A 302 -32.09 16.70 -57.68
C LEU A 302 -31.93 17.91 -58.61
N ALA A 303 -30.95 18.77 -58.39
CA ALA A 303 -30.67 19.92 -59.28
C ALA A 303 -30.13 19.42 -60.60
N ALA A 304 -29.28 18.40 -60.66
CA ALA A 304 -28.81 17.82 -61.93
C ALA A 304 -29.94 17.14 -62.71
N ASP A 305 -30.81 16.38 -62.07
CA ASP A 305 -31.98 15.76 -62.68
C ASP A 305 -32.95 16.81 -63.19
N SER A 306 -33.08 17.93 -62.44
CA SER A 306 -33.93 19.07 -62.93
C SER A 306 -33.38 19.70 -64.16
N ILE A 307 -32.06 19.89 -64.31
CA ILE A 307 -31.44 20.48 -65.51
C ILE A 307 -31.66 19.59 -66.76
N THR A 308 -31.60 18.25 -66.55
CA THR A 308 -31.80 17.29 -67.68
C THR A 308 -33.27 17.13 -68.07
N SER A 309 -34.22 17.65 -67.31
CA SER A 309 -35.64 17.54 -67.59
C SER A 309 -35.99 18.38 -68.83
N PRO A 310 -36.74 17.82 -69.82
CA PRO A 310 -37.17 18.55 -71.03
C PRO A 310 -37.96 19.86 -70.76
N ILE A 311 -38.61 19.90 -69.58
CA ILE A 311 -39.43 21.10 -69.20
C ILE A 311 -38.54 22.24 -68.77
N ILE A 312 -37.32 22.01 -68.31
CA ILE A 312 -36.39 23.01 -67.77
C ILE A 312 -35.22 23.25 -68.71
N ALA A 313 -34.78 22.27 -69.49
CA ALA A 313 -33.67 22.35 -70.44
C ALA A 313 -33.84 23.55 -71.47
N GLY A 314 -35.07 23.88 -71.83
CA GLY A 314 -35.38 25.04 -72.71
C GLY A 314 -35.48 26.41 -72.03
N LYS A 315 -35.15 26.48 -70.68
CA LYS A 315 -35.29 27.74 -69.90
C LYS A 315 -33.94 28.11 -69.26
N PRO A 316 -33.13 28.95 -69.98
CA PRO A 316 -31.75 29.26 -69.51
C PRO A 316 -31.67 29.76 -68.07
N ASP A 317 -32.61 30.64 -67.63
CA ASP A 317 -32.60 31.15 -66.25
C ASP A 317 -32.78 30.07 -65.19
N LYS A 318 -33.64 29.07 -65.49
CA LYS A 318 -33.83 27.95 -64.56
C LYS A 318 -32.61 27.01 -64.49
N VAL A 319 -32.01 26.72 -65.66
CA VAL A 319 -30.77 25.99 -65.78
C VAL A 319 -29.66 26.68 -64.97
N GLN A 320 -29.50 27.98 -65.15
CA GLN A 320 -28.54 28.81 -64.42
C GLN A 320 -28.76 28.72 -62.88
N ARG A 321 -30.02 28.78 -62.44
CA ARG A 321 -30.38 28.67 -61.04
C ARG A 321 -29.99 27.33 -60.47
N PHE A 322 -30.29 26.22 -61.12
CA PHE A 322 -29.91 24.86 -60.66
C PHE A 322 -28.40 24.65 -60.72
N ALA A 323 -27.69 25.13 -61.73
CA ALA A 323 -26.26 25.13 -61.82
C ALA A 323 -25.58 25.86 -60.63
N ASN A 324 -26.15 27.02 -60.25
CA ASN A 324 -25.70 27.77 -59.08
C ASN A 324 -25.91 26.98 -57.75
N ILE A 325 -27.04 26.27 -57.63
CA ILE A 325 -27.28 25.36 -56.47
C ILE A 325 -26.21 24.28 -56.43
N ILE A 326 -25.90 23.60 -57.52
CA ILE A 326 -24.85 22.59 -57.59
C ILE A 326 -23.50 23.16 -57.17
N LYS A 327 -23.13 24.35 -57.73
CA LYS A 327 -21.87 25.03 -57.39
C LYS A 327 -21.79 25.40 -55.93
N GLN A 328 -22.86 25.84 -55.31
CA GLN A 328 -22.95 26.25 -53.92
C GLN A 328 -22.81 25.04 -52.98
N GLU A 329 -23.53 23.95 -53.27
CA GLU A 329 -23.43 22.73 -52.47
C GLU A 329 -22.08 22.03 -52.61
N ASN A 330 -21.46 22.06 -53.80
CA ASN A 330 -20.10 21.54 -54.00
C ASN A 330 -19.06 22.34 -53.19
N LYS A 331 -19.15 23.70 -53.23
CA LYS A 331 -18.29 24.56 -52.40
C LYS A 331 -18.44 24.25 -50.89
N ARG A 332 -19.69 24.02 -50.45
CA ARG A 332 -20.01 23.66 -49.07
C ARG A 332 -19.40 22.31 -48.67
N MET A 333 -19.54 21.27 -49.53
CA MET A 333 -18.97 19.97 -49.32
C MET A 333 -17.46 20.02 -49.23
N ASN A 334 -16.79 20.74 -50.13
CA ASN A 334 -15.33 20.90 -50.11
C ASN A 334 -14.83 21.51 -48.78
N SER A 335 -15.51 22.58 -48.32
CA SER A 335 -15.19 23.16 -47.00
C SER A 335 -15.38 22.20 -45.83
N GLN A 336 -16.39 21.31 -45.92
CA GLN A 336 -16.58 20.25 -44.86
C GLN A 336 -15.47 19.20 -44.91
N VAL A 337 -15.06 18.76 -46.12
CA VAL A 337 -13.94 17.82 -46.30
C VAL A 337 -12.63 18.41 -45.76
N GLU A 338 -12.33 19.67 -46.07
CA GLU A 338 -11.15 20.36 -45.59
C GLU A 338 -11.09 20.41 -44.05
N LYS A 339 -12.22 20.72 -43.37
CA LYS A 339 -12.30 20.71 -41.89
C LYS A 339 -11.96 19.34 -41.31
N VAL A 340 -12.39 18.27 -41.96
CA VAL A 340 -12.06 16.88 -41.53
C VAL A 340 -10.59 16.56 -41.76
N LEU A 341 -10.04 16.94 -42.94
CA LEU A 341 -8.64 16.73 -43.28
C LEU A 341 -7.69 17.50 -42.33
N GLN A 342 -8.00 18.77 -42.05
CA GLN A 342 -7.27 19.58 -41.10
C GLN A 342 -7.20 18.90 -39.72
N MET A 343 -8.32 18.32 -39.27
CA MET A 343 -8.35 17.61 -38.01
C MET A 343 -7.53 16.32 -38.02
N ALA A 344 -7.52 15.58 -39.12
CA ALA A 344 -6.70 14.37 -39.28
C ALA A 344 -5.20 14.67 -39.28
N LEU A 345 -4.78 15.80 -39.84
CA LEU A 345 -3.40 16.28 -39.81
C LEU A 345 -2.96 16.65 -38.38
N LEU A 346 -3.84 17.30 -37.63
CA LEU A 346 -3.59 17.63 -36.23
C LEU A 346 -3.34 16.38 -35.35
N ASP A 347 -4.02 15.27 -35.64
CA ASP A 347 -3.87 14.04 -34.92
C ASP A 347 -2.48 13.41 -35.11
N LYS A 348 -1.89 13.58 -36.28
CA LYS A 348 -0.54 13.07 -36.57
C LYS A 348 0.58 13.94 -36.02
N ARG A 349 0.28 15.15 -35.47
CA ARG A 349 1.28 16.16 -35.09
C ARG A 349 2.22 16.54 -36.24
N ASP A 350 1.79 16.36 -37.47
CA ASP A 350 2.60 16.43 -38.70
C ASP A 350 2.31 17.72 -39.45
N PHE A 351 2.15 18.82 -38.72
CA PHE A 351 1.92 20.15 -39.32
C PHE A 351 3.01 21.11 -38.85
N SER A 352 3.47 21.95 -39.78
CA SER A 352 4.40 23.04 -39.51
C SER A 352 3.65 24.37 -39.74
N LEU A 353 3.74 25.28 -38.74
CA LEU A 353 3.20 26.62 -38.85
C LEU A 353 4.12 27.46 -39.73
N LYS A 354 3.55 28.25 -40.61
CA LYS A 354 4.27 29.32 -41.36
C LYS A 354 4.19 30.60 -40.55
N LEU A 355 5.13 30.73 -39.60
CA LEU A 355 5.13 31.90 -38.71
C LEU A 355 5.56 33.15 -39.48
N THR A 356 4.71 34.18 -39.42
CA THR A 356 4.91 35.53 -39.98
C THR A 356 4.40 36.55 -38.96
N GLU A 357 4.75 37.81 -39.17
CA GLU A 357 4.12 38.89 -38.41
C GLU A 357 2.68 39.07 -38.87
N VAL A 358 1.73 38.95 -37.96
CA VAL A 358 0.29 39.04 -38.22
C VAL A 358 -0.32 40.17 -37.43
N ASN A 359 -1.02 41.06 -38.13
CA ASN A 359 -1.86 42.08 -37.49
C ASN A 359 -3.21 41.48 -37.11
N LEU A 360 -3.47 41.29 -35.82
CA LEU A 360 -4.71 40.72 -35.33
C LEU A 360 -5.94 41.58 -35.62
N HIS A 361 -5.78 42.92 -35.74
CA HIS A 361 -6.86 43.82 -36.08
C HIS A 361 -7.37 43.59 -37.52
N ASP A 362 -6.46 43.33 -38.47
CA ASP A 362 -6.85 43.01 -39.84
C ASP A 362 -7.60 41.68 -39.92
N VAL A 363 -7.15 40.68 -39.15
CA VAL A 363 -7.82 39.38 -39.08
C VAL A 363 -9.20 39.50 -38.47
N VAL A 364 -9.33 40.24 -37.35
CA VAL A 364 -10.65 40.46 -36.69
C VAL A 364 -11.59 41.24 -37.59
N ASN A 365 -11.13 42.32 -38.20
CA ASN A 365 -11.98 43.12 -39.10
C ASN A 365 -12.51 42.29 -40.28
N SER A 366 -11.64 41.55 -40.98
CA SER A 366 -12.04 40.65 -42.07
C SER A 366 -13.05 39.59 -41.62
N ALA A 367 -12.87 39.02 -40.40
CA ALA A 367 -13.77 38.01 -39.85
C ALA A 367 -15.15 38.63 -39.48
N ILE A 368 -15.17 39.85 -38.92
CA ILE A 368 -16.40 40.59 -38.58
C ILE A 368 -17.17 40.96 -39.86
N GLU A 369 -16.50 41.46 -40.90
CA GLU A 369 -17.15 41.75 -42.19
C GLU A 369 -17.85 40.51 -42.79
N ASN A 370 -17.16 39.35 -42.73
CA ASN A 370 -17.71 38.10 -43.23
C ASN A 370 -18.92 37.58 -42.42
N ILE A 371 -18.90 37.72 -41.07
CA ILE A 371 -19.98 37.21 -40.24
C ILE A 371 -21.19 38.18 -40.22
N ASN A 372 -21.00 39.51 -40.40
CA ASN A 372 -22.05 40.50 -40.40
C ASN A 372 -23.15 40.16 -41.40
N LEU A 373 -22.80 39.72 -42.60
CA LEU A 373 -23.80 39.35 -43.66
C LEU A 373 -24.71 38.18 -43.16
N GLN A 374 -24.25 37.35 -42.26
CA GLN A 374 -25.05 36.26 -41.72
C GLN A 374 -25.85 36.68 -40.49
N VAL A 375 -25.26 37.53 -39.64
CA VAL A 375 -25.85 38.05 -38.41
C VAL A 375 -27.00 39.02 -38.73
N GLU A 376 -26.84 39.90 -39.73
CA GLU A 376 -27.87 40.79 -40.19
C GLU A 376 -29.14 40.09 -40.73
N LYS A 377 -28.96 38.91 -41.37
CA LYS A 377 -30.12 38.09 -41.81
C LYS A 377 -30.95 37.56 -40.60
N LYS A 378 -30.41 37.58 -39.42
CA LYS A 378 -31.07 37.22 -38.16
C LYS A 378 -31.44 38.45 -37.31
N GLU A 379 -31.37 39.65 -37.87
CA GLU A 379 -31.62 40.94 -37.19
C GLU A 379 -30.68 41.15 -35.98
N GLY A 380 -29.47 40.58 -36.03
CA GLY A 380 -28.44 40.66 -34.97
C GLY A 380 -27.39 41.74 -35.26
N THR A 381 -26.37 41.80 -34.37
CA THR A 381 -25.24 42.73 -34.52
C THR A 381 -23.92 42.00 -34.21
N ALA A 382 -22.86 42.33 -34.98
CA ALA A 382 -21.50 41.93 -34.64
C ALA A 382 -20.59 43.14 -34.67
N LYS A 383 -19.85 43.40 -33.57
CA LYS A 383 -19.02 44.62 -33.41
C LYS A 383 -17.62 44.22 -32.99
N ALA A 384 -16.63 45.02 -33.40
CA ALA A 384 -15.25 44.90 -32.94
C ALA A 384 -14.84 46.18 -32.19
N GLU A 385 -14.25 46.01 -31.02
CA GLU A 385 -13.63 47.06 -30.20
C GLU A 385 -12.12 46.74 -30.14
N LEU A 386 -11.35 47.44 -30.98
CA LEU A 386 -9.95 47.15 -31.24
C LEU A 386 -9.05 48.08 -30.41
N GLU A 387 -8.85 47.75 -29.12
CA GLU A 387 -8.14 48.60 -28.16
C GLU A 387 -6.65 48.22 -27.99
N ALA A 388 -6.17 47.14 -28.62
CA ALA A 388 -4.79 46.78 -28.57
C ALA A 388 -3.91 47.78 -29.32
N THR A 389 -3.04 48.50 -28.63
CA THR A 389 -2.13 49.48 -29.25
C THR A 389 -0.99 48.81 -30.02
N ILE A 390 -0.64 47.58 -29.70
CA ILE A 390 0.34 46.73 -30.40
C ILE A 390 -0.39 45.44 -30.83
N PRO A 391 -1.02 45.40 -32.02
CA PRO A 391 -1.82 44.25 -32.47
C PRO A 391 -1.00 43.15 -33.18
N PHE A 392 0.32 43.30 -33.30
CA PHE A 392 1.17 42.42 -34.08
C PHE A 392 1.63 41.23 -33.21
N VAL A 393 1.51 40.04 -33.76
CA VAL A 393 1.96 38.80 -33.14
C VAL A 393 2.68 37.90 -34.15
N GLU A 394 3.57 37.08 -33.73
CA GLU A 394 4.19 36.05 -34.57
C GLU A 394 3.23 34.84 -34.70
N GLY A 395 2.80 34.50 -35.91
CA GLY A 395 1.84 33.42 -36.12
C GLY A 395 1.58 33.07 -37.57
N ASP A 396 0.76 32.06 -37.79
CA ASP A 396 0.27 31.69 -39.12
C ASP A 396 -1.08 32.35 -39.35
N VAL A 397 -1.12 33.30 -40.30
CA VAL A 397 -2.29 34.10 -40.58
C VAL A 397 -3.50 33.24 -40.98
N THR A 398 -3.28 32.12 -41.68
CA THR A 398 -4.35 31.21 -42.10
C THR A 398 -5.01 30.53 -40.91
N HIS A 399 -4.16 30.02 -39.98
CA HIS A 399 -4.63 29.34 -38.79
C HIS A 399 -5.26 30.32 -37.80
N ILE A 400 -4.69 31.52 -37.60
CA ILE A 400 -5.26 32.55 -36.72
C ILE A 400 -6.64 33.02 -37.28
N SER A 401 -6.75 33.25 -38.58
CA SER A 401 -8.03 33.58 -39.23
C SER A 401 -9.07 32.47 -39.03
N ASN A 402 -8.67 31.22 -39.18
CA ASN A 402 -9.55 30.06 -38.91
C ASN A 402 -9.99 29.96 -37.46
N ILE A 403 -9.12 30.28 -36.48
CA ILE A 403 -9.47 30.35 -35.06
C ILE A 403 -10.59 31.34 -34.82
N VAL A 404 -10.41 32.60 -35.29
CA VAL A 404 -11.38 33.68 -35.11
C VAL A 404 -12.71 33.33 -35.80
N ASN A 405 -12.65 32.89 -37.07
CA ASN A 405 -13.86 32.47 -37.81
C ASN A 405 -14.62 31.34 -37.15
N ASN A 406 -13.94 30.30 -36.61
CA ASN A 406 -14.61 29.22 -35.90
C ASN A 406 -15.34 29.68 -34.63
N LEU A 407 -14.79 30.64 -33.90
CA LEU A 407 -15.45 31.20 -32.71
C LEU A 407 -16.62 32.10 -33.09
N LEU A 408 -16.50 32.94 -34.11
CA LEU A 408 -17.60 33.79 -34.61
C LEU A 408 -18.74 32.95 -35.21
N ASP A 409 -18.41 31.91 -35.99
CA ASP A 409 -19.40 30.94 -36.49
C ASP A 409 -20.14 30.26 -35.33
N ASN A 410 -19.46 29.88 -34.27
CA ASN A 410 -20.08 29.31 -33.09
C ASN A 410 -20.97 30.33 -32.37
N ALA A 411 -20.52 31.57 -32.19
CA ALA A 411 -21.30 32.64 -31.58
C ALA A 411 -22.63 32.88 -32.33
N ASN A 412 -22.57 32.97 -33.66
CA ASN A 412 -23.79 33.13 -34.52
C ASN A 412 -24.69 31.88 -34.48
N LYS A 413 -24.11 30.70 -34.42
CA LYS A 413 -24.80 29.41 -34.45
C LYS A 413 -25.57 29.14 -33.18
N TYR A 414 -24.96 29.44 -32.03
CA TYR A 414 -25.55 29.22 -30.72
C TYR A 414 -26.31 30.44 -30.17
N SER A 415 -26.48 31.49 -31.00
CA SER A 415 -27.37 32.59 -30.75
C SER A 415 -28.55 32.55 -31.77
N PRO A 416 -29.61 31.78 -31.47
CA PRO A 416 -30.67 31.50 -32.43
C PRO A 416 -31.50 32.75 -32.79
N ASN A 417 -31.71 33.66 -31.83
CA ASN A 417 -32.51 34.85 -31.97
C ASN A 417 -31.63 36.09 -31.81
N GLN A 418 -31.60 36.98 -32.81
CA GLN A 418 -30.88 38.25 -32.77
C GLN A 418 -29.47 38.16 -32.18
N PRO A 419 -28.52 37.51 -32.87
CA PRO A 419 -27.17 37.36 -32.37
C PRO A 419 -26.55 38.71 -32.01
N ASP A 420 -26.06 38.83 -30.76
CA ASP A 420 -25.28 39.98 -30.30
C ASP A 420 -23.87 39.51 -30.00
N ILE A 421 -22.94 39.80 -30.92
CA ILE A 421 -21.57 39.31 -30.90
C ILE A 421 -20.62 40.49 -30.75
N SER A 422 -19.71 40.42 -29.82
CA SER A 422 -18.65 41.41 -29.64
C SER A 422 -17.26 40.77 -29.65
N VAL A 423 -16.33 41.45 -30.32
CA VAL A 423 -14.90 41.10 -30.29
C VAL A 423 -14.14 42.25 -29.68
N HIS A 424 -13.40 42.00 -28.63
CA HIS A 424 -12.58 42.99 -27.95
C HIS A 424 -11.10 42.57 -27.99
N THR A 425 -10.21 43.53 -28.34
CA THR A 425 -8.75 43.27 -28.29
C THR A 425 -8.08 44.21 -27.31
N ARG A 426 -7.16 43.68 -26.53
CA ARG A 426 -6.34 44.48 -25.59
C ARG A 426 -4.91 43.95 -25.49
N ASN A 427 -3.98 44.82 -25.16
CA ASN A 427 -2.65 44.36 -24.80
C ASN A 427 -2.63 43.87 -23.35
N VAL A 428 -1.95 42.77 -23.15
CA VAL A 428 -1.66 42.17 -21.84
C VAL A 428 -0.13 41.93 -21.71
N PRO A 429 0.40 41.63 -20.53
CA PRO A 429 1.82 41.35 -20.43
C PRO A 429 2.25 40.23 -21.39
N ASN A 430 3.25 40.55 -22.25
CA ASN A 430 3.86 39.66 -23.24
C ASN A 430 2.98 39.22 -24.42
N GLY A 431 1.84 39.86 -24.68
CA GLY A 431 1.01 39.47 -25.80
C GLY A 431 -0.27 40.30 -26.00
N VAL A 432 -1.11 39.78 -26.85
CA VAL A 432 -2.41 40.35 -27.18
C VAL A 432 -3.52 39.39 -26.80
N GLU A 433 -4.54 39.90 -26.14
CA GLU A 433 -5.75 39.17 -25.81
C GLU A 433 -6.86 39.54 -26.77
N VAL A 434 -7.50 38.53 -27.37
CA VAL A 434 -8.69 38.69 -28.21
C VAL A 434 -9.84 37.95 -27.53
N THR A 435 -10.87 38.69 -27.11
CA THR A 435 -12.05 38.16 -26.44
C THR A 435 -13.25 38.21 -27.39
N ILE A 436 -13.87 37.05 -27.67
CA ILE A 436 -15.07 36.91 -28.49
C ILE A 436 -16.22 36.50 -27.57
N SER A 437 -17.26 37.37 -27.50
CA SER A 437 -18.41 37.18 -26.62
C SER A 437 -19.71 37.10 -27.40
N ASP A 438 -20.62 36.23 -26.97
CA ASP A 438 -21.97 36.07 -27.47
C ASP A 438 -23.01 36.12 -26.34
N LYS A 439 -24.25 36.52 -26.68
CA LYS A 439 -25.42 36.43 -25.79
C LYS A 439 -26.33 35.26 -26.19
N GLY A 440 -25.73 34.13 -26.52
CA GLY A 440 -26.45 32.91 -26.89
C GLY A 440 -26.92 32.07 -25.70
N ILE A 441 -27.15 30.79 -25.96
CA ILE A 441 -27.68 29.82 -24.96
C ILE A 441 -26.75 29.55 -23.78
N GLY A 442 -25.46 29.87 -23.92
CA GLY A 442 -24.45 29.55 -22.88
C GLY A 442 -24.26 28.07 -22.63
N MET A 443 -23.48 27.75 -21.58
CA MET A 443 -23.06 26.37 -21.25
C MET A 443 -23.02 26.10 -19.75
N SER A 444 -23.32 24.86 -19.33
CA SER A 444 -23.15 24.39 -17.96
C SER A 444 -21.69 24.19 -17.59
N LYS A 445 -21.39 24.04 -16.27
CA LYS A 445 -20.02 23.75 -15.78
C LYS A 445 -19.46 22.43 -16.34
N GLU A 446 -20.31 21.43 -16.49
CA GLU A 446 -19.92 20.11 -17.04
C GLU A 446 -19.60 20.22 -18.53
N GLN A 447 -20.45 20.92 -19.28
CA GLN A 447 -20.23 21.13 -20.70
C GLN A 447 -18.93 21.87 -20.98
N ARG A 448 -18.62 22.94 -20.22
CA ARG A 448 -17.36 23.71 -20.36
C ARG A 448 -16.09 22.86 -20.23
N LYS A 449 -16.11 21.79 -19.43
CA LYS A 449 -14.94 20.87 -19.30
C LYS A 449 -14.66 20.08 -20.56
N HIS A 450 -15.68 19.87 -21.41
CA HIS A 450 -15.63 18.98 -22.58
C HIS A 450 -15.71 19.64 -23.91
N ILE A 451 -16.02 20.97 -23.99
CA ILE A 451 -16.22 21.65 -25.28
C ILE A 451 -15.00 21.63 -26.22
N PHE A 452 -13.80 21.43 -25.67
CA PHE A 452 -12.56 21.30 -26.43
C PHE A 452 -12.22 19.85 -26.77
N ASP A 453 -12.98 18.86 -26.25
CA ASP A 453 -12.81 17.47 -26.61
C ASP A 453 -13.23 17.23 -28.05
N LYS A 454 -12.47 16.42 -28.79
CA LYS A 454 -12.79 16.07 -30.17
C LYS A 454 -14.14 15.37 -30.24
N PHE A 455 -14.91 15.73 -31.27
CA PHE A 455 -16.25 15.17 -31.53
C PHE A 455 -17.31 15.53 -30.49
N TYR A 456 -16.95 16.29 -29.45
CA TYR A 456 -17.90 16.66 -28.40
C TYR A 456 -18.91 17.69 -28.95
N ARG A 457 -20.18 17.44 -28.65
CA ARG A 457 -21.28 18.34 -28.93
C ARG A 457 -22.20 18.41 -27.71
N VAL A 458 -22.69 19.61 -27.44
CA VAL A 458 -23.74 19.79 -26.42
C VAL A 458 -25.05 19.23 -26.99
N HIS A 459 -25.63 18.23 -26.32
CA HIS A 459 -26.96 17.72 -26.65
C HIS A 459 -27.97 18.69 -26.12
N THR A 460 -28.53 19.49 -27.00
CA THR A 460 -29.54 20.56 -26.72
C THR A 460 -30.98 20.05 -26.88
N GLY A 461 -31.27 18.79 -26.54
CA GLY A 461 -32.63 18.24 -26.65
C GLY A 461 -33.25 18.32 -28.06
N ASN A 462 -34.26 19.13 -28.24
CA ASN A 462 -34.97 19.29 -29.53
C ASN A 462 -34.30 20.20 -30.57
N LEU A 463 -33.13 20.81 -30.29
CA LEU A 463 -32.36 21.59 -31.27
C LEU A 463 -31.47 20.67 -32.14
N HIS A 464 -32.10 19.74 -32.86
CA HIS A 464 -31.42 18.94 -33.89
C HIS A 464 -30.86 19.74 -35.07
N ASP A 465 -31.24 21.05 -35.22
CA ASP A 465 -30.87 21.89 -36.36
C ASP A 465 -29.48 22.55 -36.27
N VAL A 466 -28.74 22.38 -35.19
CA VAL A 466 -27.41 22.99 -35.10
C VAL A 466 -26.38 22.12 -35.85
N LYS A 467 -26.17 22.44 -37.17
CA LYS A 467 -25.24 21.73 -38.07
C LYS A 467 -23.79 21.81 -37.63
N GLY A 468 -23.04 20.69 -37.71
CA GLY A 468 -21.59 20.65 -37.51
C GLY A 468 -21.04 19.39 -36.87
N PHE A 469 -19.71 19.21 -36.99
CA PHE A 469 -19.01 17.97 -36.68
C PHE A 469 -18.44 17.89 -35.25
N GLY A 470 -18.51 18.96 -34.45
CA GLY A 470 -17.87 19.03 -33.15
C GLY A 470 -16.33 19.11 -33.20
N LEU A 471 -15.79 19.60 -34.31
CA LEU A 471 -14.33 19.71 -34.53
C LEU A 471 -13.79 21.13 -34.33
N GLY A 472 -14.64 22.18 -34.44
CA GLY A 472 -14.19 23.57 -34.45
C GLY A 472 -13.43 24.01 -33.20
N LEU A 473 -13.98 23.75 -31.99
CA LEU A 473 -13.33 24.17 -30.75
C LEU A 473 -12.09 23.32 -30.41
N SER A 474 -12.07 22.05 -30.77
CA SER A 474 -10.86 21.20 -30.63
C SER A 474 -9.74 21.67 -31.56
N TYR A 475 -10.08 22.09 -32.78
CA TYR A 475 -9.12 22.74 -33.67
C TYR A 475 -8.59 24.06 -33.09
N VAL A 476 -9.48 24.95 -32.60
CA VAL A 476 -9.07 26.20 -31.96
C VAL A 476 -8.07 25.95 -30.84
N LYS A 477 -8.36 25.01 -29.92
CA LYS A 477 -7.44 24.67 -28.82
C LYS A 477 -6.10 24.14 -29.32
N ALA A 478 -6.11 23.26 -30.31
CA ALA A 478 -4.88 22.71 -30.89
C ALA A 478 -4.02 23.81 -31.55
N MET A 479 -4.62 24.69 -32.32
CA MET A 479 -3.92 25.80 -32.99
C MET A 479 -3.43 26.84 -31.99
N MET A 480 -4.21 27.19 -30.97
CA MET A 480 -3.74 28.07 -29.89
C MET A 480 -2.51 27.47 -29.17
N THR A 481 -2.56 26.16 -28.86
CA THR A 481 -1.40 25.48 -28.28
C THR A 481 -0.19 25.50 -29.21
N ALA A 482 -0.38 25.28 -30.50
CA ALA A 482 0.69 25.33 -31.51
C ALA A 482 1.34 26.73 -31.63
N HIS A 483 0.54 27.80 -31.48
CA HIS A 483 0.99 29.18 -31.40
C HIS A 483 1.48 29.59 -30.00
N LYS A 484 1.74 28.64 -29.09
CA LYS A 484 2.12 28.91 -27.69
C LYS A 484 1.16 29.85 -26.94
N GLY A 485 -0.04 30.02 -27.47
CA GLY A 485 -1.14 30.82 -26.91
C GLY A 485 -2.00 30.01 -25.94
N LEU A 486 -2.92 30.71 -25.31
CA LEU A 486 -3.89 30.13 -24.39
C LEU A 486 -5.33 30.45 -24.86
N ILE A 487 -6.26 29.53 -24.55
CA ILE A 487 -7.69 29.75 -24.71
C ILE A 487 -8.42 29.46 -23.42
N GLU A 488 -9.23 30.43 -22.99
CA GLU A 488 -10.13 30.29 -21.84
C GLU A 488 -11.56 30.50 -22.24
N VAL A 489 -12.52 29.95 -21.48
CA VAL A 489 -13.94 30.14 -21.71
C VAL A 489 -14.66 30.49 -20.41
N LYS A 490 -15.44 31.54 -20.46
CA LYS A 490 -16.43 31.94 -19.45
C LYS A 490 -17.81 31.81 -20.06
N SER A 491 -18.70 31.04 -19.45
CA SER A 491 -20.05 30.84 -19.95
C SER A 491 -20.98 30.47 -18.80
N GLU A 492 -22.22 30.92 -18.91
CA GLU A 492 -23.31 30.59 -18.00
C GLU A 492 -24.56 30.30 -18.83
N LEU A 493 -25.29 29.27 -18.46
CA LEU A 493 -26.48 28.83 -19.18
C LEU A 493 -27.51 29.96 -19.25
N GLY A 494 -28.00 30.31 -20.49
CA GLY A 494 -28.95 31.39 -20.74
C GLY A 494 -28.34 32.80 -20.77
N LYS A 495 -27.03 32.97 -20.52
CA LYS A 495 -26.37 34.30 -20.56
C LYS A 495 -25.35 34.45 -21.68
N GLY A 496 -25.04 33.37 -22.40
CA GLY A 496 -24.07 33.36 -23.49
C GLY A 496 -22.67 32.86 -23.06
N SER A 497 -21.69 33.09 -23.95
CA SER A 497 -20.32 32.64 -23.78
C SER A 497 -19.30 33.70 -24.15
N SER A 498 -18.14 33.67 -23.52
CA SER A 498 -17.00 34.53 -23.83
C SER A 498 -15.74 33.69 -23.92
N PHE A 499 -15.12 33.67 -25.09
CA PHE A 499 -13.86 32.98 -25.35
C PHE A 499 -12.73 33.99 -25.38
N CYS A 500 -11.74 33.80 -24.51
CA CYS A 500 -10.57 34.65 -24.38
C CYS A 500 -9.37 33.92 -24.98
N LEU A 501 -8.74 34.49 -25.98
CA LEU A 501 -7.57 34.00 -26.71
C LEU A 501 -6.37 34.87 -26.35
N PHE A 502 -5.31 34.28 -25.85
CA PHE A 502 -4.04 34.98 -25.64
C PHE A 502 -3.03 34.56 -26.71
N PHE A 503 -2.47 35.51 -27.41
CA PHE A 503 -1.41 35.35 -28.39
C PHE A 503 -0.13 36.02 -27.87
N PRO A 504 0.98 35.31 -27.71
CA PRO A 504 2.25 35.91 -27.31
C PRO A 504 2.84 36.73 -28.47
N PHE A 505 3.59 37.80 -28.17
CA PHE A 505 4.26 38.63 -29.19
C PHE A 505 5.29 37.84 -29.98
N LYS A 506 6.05 36.96 -29.30
CA LYS A 506 7.02 36.02 -29.89
C LYS A 506 6.74 34.60 -29.45
N GLN A 507 6.96 33.67 -30.35
CA GLN A 507 6.76 32.24 -30.11
C GLN A 507 8.05 31.55 -29.66
#